data_82b6c54f60209f64eba399e260e84155
#
_entry.id   82b6c54f60209f64eba399e260e84155
#
_cell.length_a   1.000
_cell.length_b   1.000
_cell.length_c   1.000
_cell.angle_alpha   90.00
_cell.angle_beta   90.00
_cell.angle_gamma   90.00
#
_symmetry.space_group_name_H-M   'P 1'
#
loop_
_entity.id
_entity.type
_entity.pdbx_description
1 polymer ?
#
loop_
_entity_poly.entity_id
_entity_poly.type
_entity_poly.pdbx_seq_one_letter_code
_entity_poly.pdbx_strand_id
1 'polypeptide(L)'
;MGSRLIFYDTSNFIDYPVGGQLTSIRNFLRFLKENFPEHREDILLVGVTTNPEEVGKLSSVSLEGTKYPFLAVTQATVNLSKVKKSLRLEYMKGIWKYRKAIHIQKKDCNYIHTPEAFGAVRLIRPEAVCYVFSHGTYKDMWQRVRFFQKAPLIRKAFQKFLMHVIKKSTAVFVLEKETQEDYQNYNKRVVHVGNSIVCHPYEERRLHEDRIRLLYAGRLSKVKNIGPSIEAAKTWQRECELRILGDGEEREYLKGIAGSSGRIVFAGAVTPQQVQEIMRESDILVMNSTFEGIPMIILEAISLGVPVITTDVGGIKEVLTYGQDSEMTDGTVNQIQKAMEKICADYDRYSRNAYEKSLQFDYRKVNRTIFSVLNESLKWEGN
;
A
#
# COMPACT_ATOMS: atom_id res chain seq x y z
N MET A 1 27.28 -8.27 19.97
CA MET A 1 26.11 -7.58 19.36
C MET A 1 25.67 -8.35 18.13
N GLY A 2 24.40 -8.67 18.04
CA GLY A 2 23.76 -9.34 16.90
C GLY A 2 23.79 -8.52 15.62
N SER A 3 23.21 -9.04 14.53
CA SER A 3 22.95 -8.29 13.31
C SER A 3 21.74 -7.37 13.54
N ARG A 4 21.80 -6.09 13.13
CA ARG A 4 20.68 -5.16 13.22
C ARG A 4 19.86 -5.17 11.93
N LEU A 5 18.57 -4.90 12.04
CA LEU A 5 17.70 -4.55 10.94
C LEU A 5 17.62 -3.03 10.81
N ILE A 6 18.14 -2.49 9.71
CA ILE A 6 18.05 -1.06 9.41
C ILE A 6 17.01 -0.87 8.31
N PHE A 7 15.93 -0.19 8.66
CA PHE A 7 14.78 0.02 7.80
C PHE A 7 14.86 1.40 7.13
N TYR A 8 14.81 1.48 5.80
CA TYR A 8 14.92 2.73 5.05
C TYR A 8 13.65 3.02 4.28
N ASP A 9 12.98 4.12 4.65
CA ASP A 9 11.79 4.61 3.94
C ASP A 9 11.67 6.14 3.99
N THR A 10 11.05 6.73 2.96
CA THR A 10 10.73 8.17 2.92
C THR A 10 9.46 8.51 3.70
N SER A 11 9.18 7.79 4.78
CA SER A 11 8.08 8.02 5.71
C SER A 11 8.59 8.43 7.10
N ASN A 12 7.67 8.90 7.94
CA ASN A 12 7.93 9.05 9.38
C ASN A 12 7.50 7.80 10.17
N PHE A 13 7.07 6.76 9.49
CA PHE A 13 6.56 5.48 10.00
C PHE A 13 5.22 5.58 10.76
N ILE A 14 4.75 6.78 11.13
CA ILE A 14 3.52 6.99 11.90
C ILE A 14 2.34 7.27 10.97
N ASP A 15 2.37 8.40 10.25
CA ASP A 15 1.23 8.95 9.51
C ASP A 15 1.62 9.66 8.21
N TYR A 16 2.89 9.70 7.84
CA TYR A 16 3.37 10.36 6.62
C TYR A 16 4.32 9.46 5.80
N PRO A 17 4.11 9.36 4.48
CA PRO A 17 2.89 9.69 3.74
C PRO A 17 1.79 8.67 4.03
N VAL A 18 0.54 9.08 4.02
CA VAL A 18 -0.59 8.15 4.14
C VAL A 18 -0.70 7.29 2.89
N GLY A 19 -0.83 5.97 3.04
CA GLY A 19 -1.01 5.05 1.93
C GLY A 19 -0.60 3.61 2.22
N GLY A 20 -0.84 2.72 1.26
CA GLY A 20 -0.62 1.28 1.40
C GLY A 20 0.83 0.88 1.74
N GLN A 21 1.83 1.66 1.30
CA GLN A 21 3.24 1.43 1.66
C GLN A 21 3.44 1.51 3.18
N LEU A 22 2.92 2.57 3.82
CA LEU A 22 3.04 2.74 5.26
C LEU A 22 2.29 1.65 6.03
N THR A 23 1.12 1.24 5.56
CA THR A 23 0.35 0.11 6.12
C THR A 23 1.17 -1.19 6.07
N SER A 24 1.80 -1.50 4.93
CA SER A 24 2.65 -2.68 4.77
C SER A 24 3.84 -2.67 5.75
N ILE A 25 4.49 -1.52 5.91
CA ILE A 25 5.62 -1.34 6.86
C ILE A 25 5.15 -1.56 8.30
N ARG A 26 4.01 -0.97 8.68
CA ARG A 26 3.46 -1.14 10.04
C ARG A 26 3.06 -2.59 10.31
N ASN A 27 2.51 -3.29 9.35
CA ASN A 27 2.19 -4.70 9.45
C ASN A 27 3.45 -5.56 9.64
N PHE A 28 4.55 -5.22 8.97
CA PHE A 28 5.83 -5.91 9.18
C PHE A 28 6.41 -5.65 10.57
N LEU A 29 6.37 -4.41 11.06
CA LEU A 29 6.82 -4.07 12.42
C LEU A 29 5.93 -4.72 13.49
N ARG A 30 4.62 -4.83 13.25
CA ARG A 30 3.69 -5.60 14.11
C ARG A 30 4.09 -7.07 14.17
N PHE A 31 4.38 -7.69 13.03
CA PHE A 31 4.84 -9.07 12.96
C PHE A 31 6.15 -9.26 13.75
N LEU A 32 7.11 -8.35 13.63
CA LEU A 32 8.37 -8.42 14.40
C LEU A 32 8.13 -8.27 15.90
N LYS A 33 7.25 -7.34 16.31
CA LYS A 33 6.87 -7.16 17.70
C LYS A 33 6.29 -8.44 18.33
N GLU A 34 5.43 -9.14 17.57
CA GLU A 34 4.73 -10.33 18.06
C GLU A 34 5.63 -11.57 18.15
N ASN A 35 6.62 -11.68 17.25
CA ASN A 35 7.42 -12.90 17.11
C ASN A 35 8.88 -12.74 17.58
N PHE A 36 9.40 -11.50 17.69
CA PHE A 36 10.79 -11.17 18.01
C PHE A 36 10.89 -9.91 18.90
N PRO A 37 10.13 -9.85 20.03
CA PRO A 37 10.06 -8.64 20.87
C PRO A 37 11.41 -8.25 21.49
N GLU A 38 12.30 -9.21 21.73
CA GLU A 38 13.64 -9.03 22.30
C GLU A 38 14.58 -8.26 21.36
N HIS A 39 14.33 -8.30 20.04
CA HIS A 39 15.16 -7.63 19.02
C HIS A 39 14.71 -6.20 18.69
N ARG A 40 13.77 -5.61 19.46
CA ARG A 40 13.28 -4.25 19.16
C ARG A 40 14.37 -3.18 19.12
N GLU A 41 15.38 -3.28 19.98
CA GLU A 41 16.51 -2.35 20.03
C GLU A 41 17.54 -2.61 18.90
N ASP A 42 17.47 -3.78 18.27
CA ASP A 42 18.26 -4.11 17.08
C ASP A 42 17.62 -3.57 15.79
N ILE A 43 16.43 -2.92 15.87
CA ILE A 43 15.74 -2.31 14.73
C ILE A 43 16.00 -0.81 14.74
N LEU A 44 16.61 -0.28 13.67
CA LEU A 44 16.75 1.16 13.46
C LEU A 44 15.88 1.60 12.30
N LEU A 45 14.95 2.51 12.54
CA LEU A 45 14.13 3.13 11.49
C LEU A 45 14.82 4.41 11.00
N VAL A 46 15.12 4.47 9.70
CA VAL A 46 15.72 5.63 9.04
C VAL A 46 14.67 6.24 8.11
N GLY A 47 14.20 7.43 8.46
CA GLY A 47 13.05 8.05 7.80
C GLY A 47 13.16 9.55 7.61
N VAL A 48 11.98 10.17 7.51
CA VAL A 48 11.83 11.62 7.39
C VAL A 48 11.00 12.15 8.56
N THR A 49 11.02 13.47 8.77
CA THR A 49 10.16 14.13 9.75
C THR A 49 9.56 15.40 9.17
N THR A 50 8.42 15.83 9.67
CA THR A 50 7.84 17.15 9.37
C THR A 50 8.41 18.24 10.25
N ASN A 51 9.06 17.88 11.38
CA ASN A 51 9.70 18.82 12.32
C ASN A 51 11.19 19.00 11.99
N PRO A 52 11.64 20.17 11.52
CA PRO A 52 13.04 20.41 11.15
C PRO A 52 14.04 20.21 12.29
N GLU A 53 13.61 20.40 13.54
CA GLU A 53 14.49 20.29 14.72
C GLU A 53 14.88 18.85 15.06
N GLU A 54 14.14 17.86 14.54
CA GLU A 54 14.40 16.44 14.75
C GLU A 54 15.40 15.87 13.74
N VAL A 55 15.66 16.60 12.65
CA VAL A 55 16.53 16.10 11.58
C VAL A 55 17.95 15.86 12.08
N GLY A 56 18.43 14.64 11.93
CA GLY A 56 19.79 14.20 12.32
C GLY A 56 19.93 13.85 13.80
N LYS A 57 18.87 13.90 14.58
CA LYS A 57 18.86 13.49 15.99
C LYS A 57 18.32 12.05 16.08
N LEU A 58 19.04 11.19 16.79
CA LEU A 58 18.52 9.88 17.15
C LEU A 58 17.44 10.04 18.22
N SER A 59 16.27 9.52 17.94
CA SER A 59 15.08 9.58 18.78
C SER A 59 14.37 8.23 18.82
N SER A 60 13.15 8.17 19.25
CA SER A 60 12.31 6.97 19.15
C SER A 60 10.93 7.32 18.60
N VAL A 61 10.35 6.38 17.85
CA VAL A 61 8.98 6.45 17.36
C VAL A 61 8.16 5.34 18.01
N SER A 62 6.94 5.67 18.44
CA SER A 62 6.01 4.70 19.03
C SER A 62 5.06 4.17 17.97
N LEU A 63 5.10 2.86 17.73
CA LEU A 63 4.25 2.16 16.77
C LEU A 63 3.58 0.98 17.48
N GLU A 64 2.26 0.92 17.43
CA GLU A 64 1.47 -0.16 18.08
C GLU A 64 1.87 -0.39 19.54
N GLY A 65 2.16 0.69 20.29
CA GLY A 65 2.60 0.65 21.69
C GLY A 65 4.06 0.21 21.92
N THR A 66 4.84 0.01 20.85
CA THR A 66 6.27 -0.33 20.94
C THR A 66 7.11 0.85 20.47
N LYS A 67 8.16 1.19 21.22
CA LYS A 67 9.14 2.23 20.85
C LYS A 67 10.28 1.59 20.05
N TYR A 68 10.58 2.20 18.89
CA TYR A 68 11.70 1.81 18.03
C TYR A 68 12.70 2.95 17.91
N PRO A 69 14.02 2.70 17.89
CA PRO A 69 15.03 3.67 17.53
C PRO A 69 14.72 4.29 16.15
N PHE A 70 14.74 5.62 16.06
CA PHE A 70 14.39 6.36 14.84
C PHE A 70 15.39 7.48 14.57
N LEU A 71 15.79 7.62 13.31
CA LEU A 71 16.62 8.71 12.81
C LEU A 71 15.95 9.35 11.59
N ALA A 72 15.45 10.56 11.73
CA ALA A 72 15.03 11.38 10.60
C ALA A 72 16.24 12.00 9.91
N VAL A 73 16.44 11.69 8.62
CA VAL A 73 17.62 12.17 7.87
C VAL A 73 17.31 13.38 6.97
N THR A 74 16.04 13.71 6.78
CA THR A 74 15.60 14.92 6.08
C THR A 74 14.21 15.35 6.51
N GLN A 75 13.87 16.60 6.23
CA GLN A 75 12.53 17.15 6.45
C GLN A 75 11.63 16.86 5.25
N ALA A 76 10.42 16.37 5.52
CA ALA A 76 9.33 16.27 4.55
C ALA A 76 8.47 17.54 4.57
N THR A 77 8.01 17.99 3.40
CA THR A 77 7.10 19.12 3.26
C THR A 77 5.70 18.62 2.98
N VAL A 78 4.77 18.86 3.91
CA VAL A 78 3.36 18.44 3.78
C VAL A 78 2.65 19.21 2.68
N ASN A 79 2.98 20.49 2.51
CA ASN A 79 2.37 21.35 1.50
C ASN A 79 3.03 21.17 0.13
N LEU A 80 2.40 20.40 -0.75
CA LEU A 80 2.91 20.07 -2.09
C LEU A 80 3.15 21.30 -3.00
N SER A 81 2.45 22.42 -2.78
CA SER A 81 2.65 23.66 -3.53
C SER A 81 4.00 24.35 -3.25
N LYS A 82 4.65 24.02 -2.13
CA LYS A 82 5.95 24.57 -1.72
C LYS A 82 7.14 23.67 -2.02
N VAL A 83 6.92 22.50 -2.65
CA VAL A 83 7.99 21.52 -2.92
C VAL A 83 8.90 22.04 -4.04
N LYS A 84 10.11 22.50 -3.68
CA LYS A 84 11.16 22.92 -4.61
C LYS A 84 12.18 21.83 -4.94
N LYS A 85 12.28 20.77 -4.12
CA LYS A 85 13.30 19.70 -4.22
C LYS A 85 12.66 18.33 -4.10
N SER A 86 13.22 17.33 -4.79
CA SER A 86 12.77 15.94 -4.65
C SER A 86 13.09 15.41 -3.26
N LEU A 87 12.06 15.01 -2.50
CA LEU A 87 12.22 14.40 -1.17
C LEU A 87 13.17 13.19 -1.22
N ARG A 88 13.08 12.35 -2.23
CA ARG A 88 13.92 11.14 -2.38
C ARG A 88 15.40 11.49 -2.54
N LEU A 89 15.74 12.55 -3.31
CA LEU A 89 17.12 13.01 -3.45
C LEU A 89 17.64 13.63 -2.15
N GLU A 90 16.82 14.42 -1.44
CA GLU A 90 17.22 14.98 -0.14
C GLU A 90 17.37 13.87 0.91
N TYR A 91 16.53 12.83 0.85
CA TYR A 91 16.65 11.64 1.71
C TYR A 91 17.97 10.90 1.47
N MET A 92 18.34 10.65 0.22
CA MET A 92 19.62 10.04 -0.14
C MET A 92 20.80 10.86 0.40
N LYS A 93 20.79 12.19 0.22
CA LYS A 93 21.82 13.09 0.77
C LYS A 93 21.85 13.08 2.30
N GLY A 94 20.66 12.98 2.92
CA GLY A 94 20.50 12.87 4.37
C GLY A 94 21.13 11.60 4.93
N ILE A 95 20.92 10.44 4.30
CA ILE A 95 21.59 9.18 4.67
C ILE A 95 23.10 9.33 4.64
N TRP A 96 23.65 9.93 3.58
CA TRP A 96 25.08 10.20 3.49
C TRP A 96 25.58 11.18 4.57
N LYS A 97 24.84 12.28 4.79
CA LYS A 97 25.18 13.30 5.80
C LYS A 97 25.24 12.68 7.20
N TYR A 98 24.26 11.87 7.56
CA TYR A 98 24.14 11.27 8.90
C TYR A 98 24.67 9.84 8.99
N ARG A 99 25.54 9.42 8.05
CA ARG A 99 26.13 8.06 8.00
C ARG A 99 26.80 7.62 9.29
N LYS A 100 27.41 8.55 10.06
CA LYS A 100 28.03 8.24 11.35
C LYS A 100 27.00 7.86 12.42
N ALA A 101 25.83 8.50 12.41
CA ALA A 101 24.73 8.18 13.32
C ALA A 101 24.06 6.85 12.94
N ILE A 102 23.87 6.56 11.65
CA ILE A 102 23.33 5.28 11.17
C ILE A 102 24.33 4.16 11.48
N HIS A 103 25.62 4.40 11.30
CA HIS A 103 26.72 3.48 11.59
C HIS A 103 26.53 2.07 10.99
N ILE A 104 26.41 1.99 9.65
CA ILE A 104 26.16 0.73 8.93
C ILE A 104 27.35 -0.23 9.13
N GLN A 105 27.10 -1.43 9.64
CA GLN A 105 28.06 -2.52 9.79
C GLN A 105 27.92 -3.55 8.67
N LYS A 106 28.97 -4.35 8.41
CA LYS A 106 28.97 -5.39 7.39
C LYS A 106 27.86 -6.43 7.58
N LYS A 107 27.54 -6.74 8.83
CA LYS A 107 26.54 -7.73 9.23
C LYS A 107 25.10 -7.19 9.28
N ASP A 108 24.92 -5.85 9.19
CA ASP A 108 23.59 -5.26 9.27
C ASP A 108 22.75 -5.65 8.04
N CYS A 109 21.49 -6.00 8.30
CA CYS A 109 20.48 -6.23 7.29
C CYS A 109 19.83 -4.89 6.93
N ASN A 110 20.11 -4.37 5.73
CA ASN A 110 19.55 -3.11 5.25
C ASN A 110 18.28 -3.40 4.44
N TYR A 111 17.12 -3.11 4.99
CA TYR A 111 15.82 -3.31 4.36
C TYR A 111 15.29 -2.00 3.79
N ILE A 112 15.19 -1.93 2.47
CA ILE A 112 15.10 -0.69 1.70
C ILE A 112 13.78 -0.63 0.93
N HIS A 113 12.94 0.33 1.26
CA HIS A 113 11.65 0.60 0.60
C HIS A 113 11.74 1.76 -0.42
N THR A 114 12.82 2.53 -0.37
CA THR A 114 13.09 3.64 -1.30
C THR A 114 14.38 3.37 -2.06
N PRO A 115 14.35 3.06 -3.37
CA PRO A 115 15.53 2.64 -4.14
C PRO A 115 16.73 3.57 -4.04
N GLU A 116 16.51 4.87 -3.88
CA GLU A 116 17.57 5.87 -3.74
C GLU A 116 18.43 5.65 -2.48
N ALA A 117 17.83 5.08 -1.42
CA ALA A 117 18.57 4.71 -0.21
C ALA A 117 19.62 3.62 -0.49
N PHE A 118 19.34 2.69 -1.42
CA PHE A 118 20.33 1.69 -1.82
C PHE A 118 21.63 2.32 -2.30
N GLY A 119 21.54 3.36 -3.14
CA GLY A 119 22.71 4.09 -3.63
C GLY A 119 23.52 4.69 -2.49
N ALA A 120 22.87 5.35 -1.53
CA ALA A 120 23.55 5.96 -0.37
C ALA A 120 24.19 4.89 0.53
N VAL A 121 23.47 3.79 0.83
CA VAL A 121 23.96 2.68 1.65
C VAL A 121 25.21 2.05 1.02
N ARG A 122 25.19 1.78 -0.29
CA ARG A 122 26.31 1.20 -1.02
C ARG A 122 27.50 2.14 -1.19
N LEU A 123 27.27 3.45 -1.21
CA LEU A 123 28.36 4.45 -1.17
C LEU A 123 29.04 4.47 0.21
N ILE A 124 28.28 4.31 1.29
CA ILE A 124 28.81 4.27 2.66
C ILE A 124 29.55 2.96 2.91
N ARG A 125 28.96 1.84 2.48
CA ARG A 125 29.50 0.49 2.63
C ARG A 125 29.24 -0.35 1.39
N PRO A 126 30.21 -0.50 0.50
CA PRO A 126 30.06 -1.20 -0.78
C PRO A 126 29.60 -2.66 -0.65
N GLU A 127 29.99 -3.35 0.42
CA GLU A 127 29.63 -4.75 0.71
C GLU A 127 28.36 -4.90 1.57
N ALA A 128 27.60 -3.81 1.84
CA ALA A 128 26.39 -3.89 2.66
C ALA A 128 25.39 -4.91 2.11
N VAL A 129 24.80 -5.71 3.00
CA VAL A 129 23.70 -6.61 2.68
C VAL A 129 22.43 -5.76 2.52
N CYS A 130 21.83 -5.77 1.33
CA CYS A 130 20.70 -4.93 1.00
C CYS A 130 19.54 -5.78 0.45
N TYR A 131 18.40 -5.71 1.10
CA TYR A 131 17.14 -6.25 0.66
C TYR A 131 16.25 -5.09 0.21
N VAL A 132 15.64 -5.21 -0.96
CA VAL A 132 14.83 -4.12 -1.53
C VAL A 132 13.38 -4.56 -1.66
N PHE A 133 12.46 -3.72 -1.19
CA PHE A 133 11.03 -3.88 -1.41
C PHE A 133 10.55 -2.93 -2.52
N SER A 134 10.05 -3.48 -3.61
CA SER A 134 9.52 -2.72 -4.73
C SER A 134 8.00 -2.59 -4.60
N HIS A 135 7.52 -1.35 -4.34
CA HIS A 135 6.09 -1.04 -4.17
C HIS A 135 5.31 -0.85 -5.48
N GLY A 136 5.87 -1.25 -6.60
CA GLY A 136 5.25 -1.16 -7.91
C GLY A 136 6.26 -1.34 -9.02
N THR A 137 5.78 -1.42 -10.26
CA THR A 137 6.66 -1.57 -11.43
C THR A 137 7.31 -0.23 -11.80
N TYR A 138 8.49 -0.29 -12.42
CA TYR A 138 9.07 0.93 -13.02
C TYR A 138 8.20 1.44 -14.18
N LYS A 139 7.43 0.57 -14.86
CA LYS A 139 6.50 0.93 -15.94
C LYS A 139 5.43 1.89 -15.42
N ASP A 140 4.86 1.61 -14.25
CA ASP A 140 3.84 2.45 -13.61
C ASP A 140 4.37 3.84 -13.23
N MET A 141 5.59 3.89 -12.72
CA MET A 141 6.21 5.15 -12.35
C MET A 141 6.36 6.11 -13.54
N TRP A 142 6.66 5.58 -14.75
CA TRP A 142 6.78 6.39 -15.96
C TRP A 142 5.46 7.01 -16.39
N GLN A 143 4.36 6.31 -16.15
CA GLN A 143 3.03 6.80 -16.48
C GLN A 143 2.53 7.84 -15.49
N ARG A 144 2.84 7.68 -14.19
CA ARG A 144 2.34 8.53 -13.10
C ARG A 144 3.10 9.83 -12.93
N VAL A 145 4.40 9.87 -13.21
CA VAL A 145 5.25 11.04 -12.92
C VAL A 145 5.45 11.87 -14.17
N ARG A 146 4.69 12.97 -14.31
CA ARG A 146 4.76 13.91 -15.45
C ARG A 146 6.19 14.37 -15.80
N PHE A 147 7.05 14.51 -14.81
CA PHE A 147 8.46 14.89 -15.01
C PHE A 147 9.20 13.88 -15.90
N PHE A 148 9.02 12.58 -15.67
CA PHE A 148 9.66 11.54 -16.48
C PHE A 148 9.11 11.46 -17.91
N GLN A 149 7.85 11.87 -18.12
CA GLN A 149 7.27 11.97 -19.47
C GLN A 149 7.98 13.04 -20.30
N LYS A 150 8.41 14.15 -19.66
CA LYS A 150 9.05 15.29 -20.31
C LYS A 150 10.60 15.20 -20.37
N ALA A 151 11.23 14.24 -19.67
CA ALA A 151 12.68 14.13 -19.57
C ALA A 151 13.17 12.70 -19.89
N PRO A 152 13.16 12.26 -21.15
CA PRO A 152 13.45 10.87 -21.55
C PRO A 152 14.86 10.40 -21.18
N LEU A 153 15.86 11.28 -21.20
CA LEU A 153 17.24 10.94 -20.80
C LEU A 153 17.34 10.65 -19.30
N ILE A 154 16.67 11.48 -18.46
CA ILE A 154 16.64 11.27 -17.02
C ILE A 154 15.88 9.98 -16.72
N ARG A 155 14.78 9.71 -17.43
CA ARG A 155 14.06 8.44 -17.33
C ARG A 155 14.96 7.24 -17.61
N LYS A 156 15.72 7.25 -18.71
CA LYS A 156 16.66 6.17 -19.05
C LYS A 156 17.76 6.00 -17.99
N ALA A 157 18.31 7.10 -17.50
CA ALA A 157 19.33 7.05 -16.43
C ALA A 157 18.76 6.46 -15.14
N PHE A 158 17.57 6.87 -14.74
CA PHE A 158 16.90 6.33 -13.55
C PHE A 158 16.51 4.86 -13.73
N GLN A 159 16.06 4.45 -14.90
CA GLN A 159 15.81 3.05 -15.22
C GLN A 159 17.07 2.19 -15.09
N LYS A 160 18.21 2.64 -15.63
CA LYS A 160 19.49 1.96 -15.46
C LYS A 160 19.88 1.86 -13.99
N PHE A 161 19.65 2.91 -13.21
CA PHE A 161 19.88 2.90 -11.77
C PHE A 161 19.02 1.86 -11.06
N LEU A 162 17.69 1.81 -11.34
CA LEU A 162 16.79 0.80 -10.76
C LEU A 162 17.21 -0.62 -11.13
N MET A 163 17.56 -0.88 -12.38
CA MET A 163 18.05 -2.20 -12.80
C MET A 163 19.36 -2.56 -12.06
N HIS A 164 20.24 -1.58 -11.83
CA HIS A 164 21.43 -1.78 -11.01
C HIS A 164 21.08 -2.14 -9.56
N VAL A 165 20.11 -1.42 -8.95
CA VAL A 165 19.62 -1.71 -7.60
C VAL A 165 19.11 -3.15 -7.52
N ILE A 166 18.21 -3.55 -8.44
CA ILE A 166 17.64 -4.90 -8.50
C ILE A 166 18.77 -5.94 -8.63
N LYS A 167 19.66 -5.77 -9.59
CA LYS A 167 20.77 -6.70 -9.87
C LYS A 167 21.72 -6.88 -8.69
N LYS A 168 21.94 -5.82 -7.91
CA LYS A 168 22.93 -5.79 -6.81
C LYS A 168 22.33 -6.03 -5.44
N SER A 169 21.01 -6.13 -5.32
CA SER A 169 20.33 -6.47 -4.07
C SER A 169 20.54 -7.94 -3.71
N THR A 170 20.59 -8.22 -2.42
CA THR A 170 20.68 -9.59 -1.88
C THR A 170 19.41 -10.39 -2.22
N ALA A 171 18.23 -9.76 -2.06
CA ALA A 171 16.97 -10.20 -2.60
C ALA A 171 16.06 -8.99 -2.86
N VAL A 172 15.03 -9.19 -3.70
CA VAL A 172 14.04 -8.17 -4.03
C VAL A 172 12.66 -8.73 -3.73
N PHE A 173 11.87 -8.01 -2.93
CA PHE A 173 10.47 -8.32 -2.69
C PHE A 173 9.59 -7.51 -3.63
N VAL A 174 8.57 -8.13 -4.18
CA VAL A 174 7.64 -7.51 -5.15
C VAL A 174 6.20 -7.86 -4.80
N LEU A 175 5.29 -6.95 -5.19
CA LEU A 175 3.86 -7.09 -4.92
C LEU A 175 3.11 -7.89 -5.99
N GLU A 176 3.60 -7.91 -7.23
CA GLU A 176 2.92 -8.45 -8.40
C GLU A 176 3.78 -9.51 -9.09
N LYS A 177 3.14 -10.56 -9.61
CA LYS A 177 3.82 -11.64 -10.33
C LYS A 177 4.48 -11.17 -11.62
N GLU A 178 3.83 -10.27 -12.37
CA GLU A 178 4.44 -9.68 -13.57
C GLU A 178 5.76 -8.97 -13.24
N THR A 179 5.80 -8.25 -12.13
CA THR A 179 7.03 -7.59 -11.64
C THR A 179 8.07 -8.61 -11.23
N GLN A 180 7.69 -9.74 -10.65
CA GLN A 180 8.60 -10.83 -10.31
C GLN A 180 9.27 -11.39 -11.57
N GLU A 181 8.49 -11.72 -12.59
CA GLU A 181 8.97 -12.25 -13.86
C GLU A 181 9.94 -11.28 -14.55
N ASP A 182 9.58 -9.97 -14.61
CA ASP A 182 10.44 -8.93 -15.19
C ASP A 182 11.79 -8.84 -14.44
N TYR A 183 11.77 -8.87 -13.10
CA TYR A 183 12.96 -8.66 -12.29
C TYR A 183 13.84 -9.89 -12.17
N GLN A 184 13.31 -11.10 -12.35
CA GLN A 184 14.06 -12.36 -12.37
C GLN A 184 15.10 -12.39 -13.49
N ASN A 185 14.93 -11.61 -14.56
CA ASN A 185 15.94 -11.42 -15.61
C ASN A 185 17.21 -10.72 -15.11
N TYR A 186 17.15 -10.05 -13.97
CA TYR A 186 18.25 -9.24 -13.38
C TYR A 186 18.74 -9.78 -12.05
N ASN A 187 17.87 -10.41 -11.25
CA ASN A 187 18.21 -10.99 -9.96
C ASN A 187 17.47 -12.30 -9.75
N LYS A 188 18.21 -13.38 -9.47
CA LYS A 188 17.61 -14.72 -9.24
C LYS A 188 16.78 -14.81 -7.95
N ARG A 189 16.96 -13.88 -7.00
CA ARG A 189 16.26 -13.86 -5.71
C ARG A 189 15.19 -12.76 -5.69
N VAL A 190 14.20 -12.89 -6.55
CA VAL A 190 13.00 -12.05 -6.55
C VAL A 190 11.87 -12.84 -5.93
N VAL A 191 11.32 -12.31 -4.82
CA VAL A 191 10.31 -12.98 -4.00
C VAL A 191 8.99 -12.22 -4.14
N HIS A 192 7.98 -12.89 -4.68
CA HIS A 192 6.62 -12.36 -4.69
C HIS A 192 6.00 -12.53 -3.29
N VAL A 193 5.52 -11.44 -2.72
CA VAL A 193 4.96 -11.43 -1.35
C VAL A 193 3.53 -10.88 -1.29
N GLY A 194 3.14 -10.03 -2.23
CA GLY A 194 1.85 -9.34 -2.21
C GLY A 194 1.76 -8.26 -1.13
N ASN A 195 0.62 -7.60 -1.06
CA ASN A 195 0.28 -6.69 0.03
C ASN A 195 -0.18 -7.48 1.26
N SER A 196 -0.04 -6.89 2.44
CA SER A 196 -0.46 -7.52 3.70
C SER A 196 -1.54 -6.72 4.40
N ILE A 197 -2.51 -7.41 5.00
CA ILE A 197 -3.59 -6.84 5.79
C ILE A 197 -3.71 -7.55 7.13
N VAL A 198 -4.40 -6.92 8.07
CA VAL A 198 -4.80 -7.54 9.33
C VAL A 198 -6.14 -8.24 9.09
N CYS A 199 -6.16 -9.57 9.18
CA CYS A 199 -7.40 -10.33 9.17
C CYS A 199 -7.88 -10.53 10.62
N HIS A 200 -9.17 -10.24 10.84
CA HIS A 200 -9.87 -10.53 12.09
C HIS A 200 -10.66 -11.84 11.93
N PRO A 201 -11.16 -12.45 12.99
CA PRO A 201 -12.09 -13.57 12.89
C PRO A 201 -13.29 -13.21 12.00
N TYR A 202 -13.79 -14.19 11.25
CA TYR A 202 -14.96 -13.97 10.40
C TYR A 202 -16.21 -13.66 11.23
N GLU A 203 -16.87 -12.58 10.88
CA GLU A 203 -18.20 -12.22 11.37
C GLU A 203 -19.18 -12.50 10.24
N GLU A 204 -20.19 -13.36 10.51
CA GLU A 204 -21.22 -13.66 9.52
C GLU A 204 -21.96 -12.38 9.13
N ARG A 205 -22.05 -12.15 7.84
CA ARG A 205 -22.71 -10.96 7.28
C ARG A 205 -23.99 -11.34 6.58
N ARG A 206 -24.99 -10.48 6.71
CA ARG A 206 -26.25 -10.58 5.99
C ARG A 206 -26.47 -9.30 5.21
N LEU A 207 -27.01 -9.45 4.02
CA LEU A 207 -27.38 -8.32 3.18
C LEU A 207 -28.45 -7.47 3.91
N HIS A 208 -28.29 -6.14 3.88
CA HIS A 208 -29.31 -5.24 4.38
C HIS A 208 -30.53 -5.28 3.45
N GLU A 209 -31.69 -5.69 3.98
CA GLU A 209 -32.90 -5.87 3.18
C GLU A 209 -33.60 -4.54 2.89
N ASP A 210 -33.52 -3.58 3.81
CA ASP A 210 -34.18 -2.27 3.71
C ASP A 210 -33.51 -1.37 2.67
N ARG A 211 -32.16 -1.35 2.67
CA ARG A 211 -31.37 -0.51 1.78
C ARG A 211 -29.97 -1.10 1.61
N ILE A 212 -29.60 -1.46 0.39
CA ILE A 212 -28.26 -1.97 0.07
C ILE A 212 -27.23 -0.85 0.25
N ARG A 213 -26.19 -1.11 1.01
CA ARG A 213 -25.13 -0.14 1.37
C ARG A 213 -23.90 -0.35 0.50
N LEU A 214 -23.75 0.50 -0.49
CA LEU A 214 -22.60 0.51 -1.39
C LEU A 214 -21.52 1.46 -0.83
N LEU A 215 -20.27 1.09 -0.97
CA LEU A 215 -19.13 1.89 -0.53
C LEU A 215 -18.17 2.16 -1.69
N TYR A 216 -17.74 3.40 -1.81
CA TYR A 216 -16.50 3.78 -2.49
C TYR A 216 -15.56 4.45 -1.47
N ALA A 217 -14.27 4.06 -1.45
CA ALA A 217 -13.28 4.73 -0.61
C ALA A 217 -11.97 4.94 -1.38
N GLY A 218 -11.55 6.20 -1.51
CA GLY A 218 -10.32 6.56 -2.21
C GLY A 218 -10.31 8.01 -2.69
N ARG A 219 -9.19 8.39 -3.35
CA ARG A 219 -9.06 9.73 -3.94
C ARG A 219 -10.07 9.93 -5.08
N LEU A 220 -10.73 11.09 -5.10
CA LEU A 220 -11.67 11.45 -6.16
C LEU A 220 -10.90 12.04 -7.36
N SER A 221 -10.44 11.17 -8.24
CA SER A 221 -9.65 11.52 -9.43
C SER A 221 -10.18 10.83 -10.69
N LYS A 222 -9.84 11.35 -11.87
CA LYS A 222 -10.28 10.79 -13.16
C LYS A 222 -9.97 9.31 -13.30
N VAL A 223 -8.81 8.86 -12.81
CA VAL A 223 -8.38 7.46 -12.88
C VAL A 223 -9.33 6.53 -12.12
N LYS A 224 -10.01 7.04 -11.08
CA LYS A 224 -10.95 6.24 -10.26
C LYS A 224 -12.33 6.08 -10.91
N ASN A 225 -12.66 6.88 -11.90
CA ASN A 225 -13.84 6.74 -12.76
C ASN A 225 -15.16 6.46 -11.99
N ILE A 226 -15.44 7.27 -10.98
CA ILE A 226 -16.54 7.03 -10.02
C ILE A 226 -17.90 7.35 -10.62
N GLY A 227 -17.98 8.21 -11.65
CA GLY A 227 -19.21 8.67 -12.27
C GLY A 227 -20.21 7.55 -12.62
N PRO A 228 -19.78 6.50 -13.35
CA PRO A 228 -20.67 5.37 -13.66
C PRO A 228 -21.21 4.65 -12.42
N SER A 229 -20.45 4.57 -11.32
CA SER A 229 -20.92 3.96 -10.07
C SER A 229 -22.00 4.81 -9.40
N ILE A 230 -21.90 6.15 -9.48
CA ILE A 230 -22.94 7.07 -9.01
C ILE A 230 -24.22 6.89 -9.84
N GLU A 231 -24.11 6.89 -11.16
CA GLU A 231 -25.29 6.68 -12.04
C GLU A 231 -25.91 5.30 -11.85
N ALA A 232 -25.09 4.26 -11.65
CA ALA A 232 -25.58 2.92 -11.35
C ALA A 232 -26.43 2.89 -10.07
N ALA A 233 -25.96 3.51 -8.99
CA ALA A 233 -26.71 3.58 -7.73
C ALA A 233 -27.98 4.43 -7.84
N LYS A 234 -27.96 5.55 -8.58
CA LYS A 234 -29.12 6.42 -8.81
C LYS A 234 -30.25 5.71 -9.56
N THR A 235 -29.90 4.91 -10.55
CA THR A 235 -30.88 4.32 -11.49
C THR A 235 -31.20 2.85 -11.21
N TRP A 236 -30.57 2.25 -10.20
CA TRP A 236 -30.86 0.87 -9.82
C TRP A 236 -32.27 0.70 -9.29
N GLN A 237 -32.90 -0.44 -9.63
CA GLN A 237 -34.30 -0.71 -9.25
C GLN A 237 -34.51 -0.99 -7.77
N ARG A 238 -33.45 -1.44 -7.07
CA ARG A 238 -33.51 -1.69 -5.63
C ARG A 238 -33.12 -0.44 -4.84
N GLU A 239 -33.63 -0.34 -3.60
CA GLU A 239 -33.21 0.71 -2.69
C GLU A 239 -31.73 0.52 -2.29
N CYS A 240 -30.92 1.57 -2.50
CA CYS A 240 -29.53 1.56 -2.14
C CYS A 240 -29.02 2.95 -1.73
N GLU A 241 -27.90 2.96 -1.02
CA GLU A 241 -27.12 4.15 -0.71
C GLU A 241 -25.67 3.92 -1.13
N LEU A 242 -25.08 4.82 -1.91
CA LEU A 242 -23.65 4.82 -2.20
C LEU A 242 -22.97 5.88 -1.34
N ARG A 243 -22.14 5.42 -0.37
CA ARG A 243 -21.25 6.30 0.41
C ARG A 243 -19.92 6.45 -0.29
N ILE A 244 -19.50 7.69 -0.48
CA ILE A 244 -18.26 8.06 -1.15
C ILE A 244 -17.32 8.70 -0.12
N LEU A 245 -16.27 7.95 0.26
CA LEU A 245 -15.24 8.39 1.19
C LEU A 245 -14.01 8.86 0.42
N GLY A 246 -13.54 10.05 0.76
CA GLY A 246 -12.36 10.65 0.17
C GLY A 246 -12.61 12.03 -0.40
N ASP A 247 -11.54 12.62 -0.92
CA ASP A 247 -11.55 13.93 -1.57
C ASP A 247 -10.65 13.93 -2.80
N GLY A 248 -10.75 14.92 -3.65
CA GLY A 248 -9.93 15.06 -4.85
C GLY A 248 -10.50 16.05 -5.88
N GLU A 249 -9.75 16.17 -6.98
CA GLU A 249 -10.02 17.12 -8.04
C GLU A 249 -11.37 16.90 -8.76
N GLU A 250 -11.94 15.69 -8.70
CA GLU A 250 -13.22 15.35 -9.35
C GLU A 250 -14.45 15.59 -8.45
N ARG A 251 -14.27 16.02 -7.18
CA ARG A 251 -15.37 16.10 -6.19
C ARG A 251 -16.58 16.89 -6.69
N GLU A 252 -16.36 18.10 -7.19
CA GLU A 252 -17.45 18.97 -7.62
C GLU A 252 -18.13 18.44 -8.90
N TYR A 253 -17.37 17.86 -9.81
CA TYR A 253 -17.91 17.17 -10.97
C TYR A 253 -18.80 15.98 -10.59
N LEU A 254 -18.35 15.15 -9.64
CA LEU A 254 -19.09 13.99 -9.14
C LEU A 254 -20.35 14.37 -8.38
N LYS A 255 -20.32 15.46 -7.62
CA LYS A 255 -21.52 16.05 -6.99
C LYS A 255 -22.54 16.51 -8.04
N GLY A 256 -22.07 17.09 -9.16
CA GLY A 256 -22.91 17.43 -10.30
C GLY A 256 -23.63 16.21 -10.88
N ILE A 257 -22.92 15.08 -11.03
CA ILE A 257 -23.52 13.81 -11.47
C ILE A 257 -24.54 13.29 -10.44
N ALA A 258 -24.23 13.35 -9.16
CA ALA A 258 -25.14 12.92 -8.10
C ALA A 258 -26.44 13.74 -8.07
N GLY A 259 -26.34 15.05 -8.33
CA GLY A 259 -27.47 15.97 -8.30
C GLY A 259 -28.12 16.01 -6.92
N SER A 260 -29.45 16.01 -6.86
CA SER A 260 -30.22 15.98 -5.61
C SER A 260 -30.62 14.56 -5.17
N SER A 261 -29.96 13.52 -5.69
CA SER A 261 -30.30 12.14 -5.34
C SER A 261 -29.98 11.84 -3.87
N GLY A 262 -30.99 11.46 -3.10
CA GLY A 262 -30.83 11.02 -1.70
C GLY A 262 -30.08 9.67 -1.54
N ARG A 263 -29.74 9.01 -2.65
CA ARG A 263 -29.00 7.74 -2.66
C ARG A 263 -27.48 7.91 -2.61
N ILE A 264 -26.95 9.14 -2.79
CA ILE A 264 -25.52 9.41 -2.89
C ILE A 264 -25.07 10.28 -1.73
N VAL A 265 -24.15 9.76 -0.91
CA VAL A 265 -23.62 10.46 0.27
C VAL A 265 -22.12 10.68 0.11
N PHE A 266 -21.68 11.96 0.07
CA PHE A 266 -20.25 12.33 0.08
C PHE A 266 -19.80 12.60 1.52
N ALA A 267 -19.09 11.68 2.14
CA ALA A 267 -18.59 11.83 3.50
C ALA A 267 -17.27 12.65 3.59
N GLY A 268 -16.64 12.93 2.44
CA GLY A 268 -15.35 13.63 2.41
C GLY A 268 -14.18 12.74 2.87
N ALA A 269 -13.06 13.39 3.19
CA ALA A 269 -11.89 12.69 3.72
C ALA A 269 -12.17 12.25 5.16
N VAL A 270 -11.98 10.98 5.45
CA VAL A 270 -12.17 10.35 6.76
C VAL A 270 -10.88 9.63 7.19
N THR A 271 -10.77 9.35 8.48
CA THR A 271 -9.62 8.61 9.02
C THR A 271 -9.64 7.13 8.59
N PRO A 272 -8.49 6.44 8.55
CA PRO A 272 -8.45 5.00 8.25
C PRO A 272 -9.35 4.16 9.15
N GLN A 273 -9.48 4.54 10.42
CA GLN A 273 -10.38 3.85 11.36
C GLN A 273 -11.85 4.04 10.96
N GLN A 274 -12.26 5.26 10.61
CA GLN A 274 -13.62 5.52 10.12
C GLN A 274 -13.90 4.80 8.79
N VAL A 275 -12.91 4.67 7.90
CA VAL A 275 -13.06 3.84 6.68
C VAL A 275 -13.43 2.42 7.06
N GLN A 276 -12.73 1.81 8.01
CA GLN A 276 -13.01 0.44 8.44
C GLN A 276 -14.37 0.29 9.13
N GLU A 277 -14.77 1.25 9.96
CA GLU A 277 -16.09 1.27 10.61
C GLU A 277 -17.21 1.32 9.56
N ILE A 278 -17.14 2.25 8.60
CA ILE A 278 -18.12 2.38 7.53
C ILE A 278 -18.12 1.13 6.62
N MET A 279 -16.94 0.56 6.36
CA MET A 279 -16.82 -0.65 5.55
C MET A 279 -17.48 -1.86 6.21
N ARG A 280 -17.39 -2.00 7.55
CA ARG A 280 -18.13 -3.04 8.28
C ARG A 280 -19.65 -2.92 8.11
N GLU A 281 -20.16 -1.70 7.99
CA GLU A 281 -21.59 -1.44 7.77
C GLU A 281 -22.02 -1.55 6.31
N SER A 282 -21.08 -1.69 5.38
CA SER A 282 -21.36 -1.69 3.94
C SER A 282 -21.53 -3.11 3.42
N ASP A 283 -22.40 -3.28 2.42
CA ASP A 283 -22.66 -4.59 1.79
C ASP A 283 -21.68 -4.87 0.65
N ILE A 284 -21.37 -3.88 -0.16
CA ILE A 284 -20.56 -4.06 -1.38
C ILE A 284 -19.59 -2.88 -1.53
N LEU A 285 -18.30 -3.18 -1.77
CA LEU A 285 -17.32 -2.18 -2.22
C LEU A 285 -17.40 -2.06 -3.74
N VAL A 286 -17.53 -0.83 -4.26
CA VAL A 286 -17.54 -0.57 -5.71
C VAL A 286 -16.32 0.24 -6.11
N MET A 287 -15.49 -0.31 -7.00
CA MET A 287 -14.31 0.33 -7.56
C MET A 287 -14.32 0.23 -9.09
N ASN A 288 -14.36 1.38 -9.76
CA ASN A 288 -14.47 1.44 -11.22
C ASN A 288 -13.22 2.05 -11.87
N SER A 289 -12.06 1.82 -11.31
CA SER A 289 -10.80 2.44 -11.71
C SER A 289 -10.36 2.02 -13.11
N THR A 290 -9.71 2.96 -13.83
CA THR A 290 -9.08 2.67 -15.13
C THR A 290 -7.62 2.24 -14.98
N PHE A 291 -7.04 2.43 -13.80
CA PHE A 291 -5.66 2.03 -13.48
C PHE A 291 -5.50 1.84 -11.97
N GLU A 292 -4.91 0.72 -11.56
CA GLU A 292 -4.52 0.40 -10.19
C GLU A 292 -3.21 -0.40 -10.16
N GLY A 293 -2.55 -0.46 -8.99
CA GLY A 293 -1.68 -1.56 -8.63
C GLY A 293 -2.51 -2.66 -7.95
N ILE A 294 -2.17 -3.01 -6.71
CA ILE A 294 -3.05 -3.81 -5.83
C ILE A 294 -3.64 -2.86 -4.79
N PRO A 295 -4.91 -2.44 -4.92
CA PRO A 295 -5.50 -1.47 -4.00
C PRO A 295 -5.70 -2.07 -2.60
N MET A 296 -5.14 -1.43 -1.56
CA MET A 296 -5.31 -1.88 -0.17
C MET A 296 -6.78 -1.94 0.24
N ILE A 297 -7.60 -1.01 -0.24
CA ILE A 297 -9.02 -0.95 0.09
C ILE A 297 -9.79 -2.22 -0.32
N ILE A 298 -9.39 -2.90 -1.40
CA ILE A 298 -9.95 -4.19 -1.81
C ILE A 298 -9.59 -5.26 -0.77
N LEU A 299 -8.32 -5.32 -0.36
CA LEU A 299 -7.88 -6.27 0.65
C LEU A 299 -8.56 -6.03 2.00
N GLU A 300 -8.72 -4.76 2.38
CA GLU A 300 -9.46 -4.36 3.59
C GLU A 300 -10.93 -4.79 3.51
N ALA A 301 -11.59 -4.60 2.36
CA ALA A 301 -12.98 -5.02 2.17
C ALA A 301 -13.16 -6.53 2.29
N ILE A 302 -12.38 -7.31 1.54
CA ILE A 302 -12.50 -8.77 1.58
C ILE A 302 -12.13 -9.35 2.95
N SER A 303 -11.24 -8.69 3.72
CA SER A 303 -10.90 -9.12 5.08
C SER A 303 -12.05 -8.96 6.07
N LEU A 304 -13.02 -8.13 5.75
CA LEU A 304 -14.26 -7.95 6.49
C LEU A 304 -15.44 -8.73 5.88
N GLY A 305 -15.19 -9.57 4.88
CA GLY A 305 -16.23 -10.28 4.15
C GLY A 305 -17.11 -9.37 3.30
N VAL A 306 -16.63 -8.20 2.88
CA VAL A 306 -17.32 -7.29 1.97
C VAL A 306 -16.95 -7.63 0.53
N PRO A 307 -17.87 -8.19 -0.28
CA PRO A 307 -17.61 -8.49 -1.68
C PRO A 307 -17.36 -7.23 -2.51
N VAL A 308 -16.65 -7.39 -3.61
CA VAL A 308 -16.14 -6.27 -4.42
C VAL A 308 -16.70 -6.31 -5.84
N ILE A 309 -17.14 -5.15 -6.35
CA ILE A 309 -17.36 -4.91 -7.77
C ILE A 309 -16.21 -4.06 -8.30
N THR A 310 -15.52 -4.53 -9.33
CA THR A 310 -14.35 -3.82 -9.84
C THR A 310 -14.10 -4.07 -11.33
N THR A 311 -13.38 -3.15 -11.95
CA THR A 311 -12.75 -3.36 -13.26
C THR A 311 -11.50 -4.23 -13.12
N ASP A 312 -11.17 -5.01 -14.16
CA ASP A 312 -9.96 -5.86 -14.18
C ASP A 312 -8.74 -5.07 -14.66
N VAL A 313 -8.13 -4.31 -13.75
CA VAL A 313 -6.95 -3.48 -14.04
C VAL A 313 -5.82 -3.74 -13.05
N GLY A 314 -4.58 -3.70 -13.54
CA GLY A 314 -3.38 -3.90 -12.73
C GLY A 314 -3.32 -5.26 -12.05
N GLY A 315 -2.95 -5.28 -10.77
CA GLY A 315 -2.82 -6.50 -9.97
C GLY A 315 -4.12 -7.00 -9.33
N ILE A 316 -5.29 -6.43 -9.64
CA ILE A 316 -6.58 -6.81 -9.01
C ILE A 316 -6.89 -8.29 -9.25
N LYS A 317 -6.63 -8.83 -10.44
CA LYS A 317 -6.81 -10.25 -10.77
C LYS A 317 -5.95 -11.22 -9.95
N GLU A 318 -4.89 -10.74 -9.32
CA GLU A 318 -4.07 -11.56 -8.41
C GLU A 318 -4.72 -11.69 -7.02
N VAL A 319 -5.63 -10.78 -6.69
CA VAL A 319 -6.28 -10.68 -5.38
C VAL A 319 -7.67 -11.29 -5.38
N LEU A 320 -8.45 -11.08 -6.43
CA LEU A 320 -9.86 -11.45 -6.52
C LEU A 320 -10.10 -12.65 -7.43
N THR A 321 -11.19 -13.35 -7.19
CA THR A 321 -11.69 -14.47 -8.02
C THR A 321 -13.12 -14.15 -8.45
N TYR A 322 -13.27 -13.58 -9.65
CA TYR A 322 -14.54 -13.14 -10.18
C TYR A 322 -15.58 -14.27 -10.24
N GLY A 323 -16.81 -13.96 -9.87
CA GLY A 323 -17.90 -14.92 -9.73
C GLY A 323 -17.89 -15.71 -8.42
N GLN A 324 -16.90 -15.52 -7.55
CA GLN A 324 -16.79 -16.19 -6.25
C GLN A 324 -16.78 -15.20 -5.08
N ASP A 325 -15.79 -14.31 -5.01
CA ASP A 325 -15.61 -13.32 -3.94
C ASP A 325 -15.90 -11.88 -4.42
N SER A 326 -16.06 -11.72 -5.73
CA SER A 326 -16.17 -10.43 -6.40
C SER A 326 -16.86 -10.56 -7.76
N GLU A 327 -17.27 -9.44 -8.33
CA GLU A 327 -17.76 -9.35 -9.71
C GLU A 327 -16.93 -8.37 -10.53
N MET A 328 -16.62 -8.77 -11.75
CA MET A 328 -15.95 -7.91 -12.72
C MET A 328 -16.97 -7.07 -13.49
N THR A 329 -16.59 -5.83 -13.79
CA THR A 329 -17.33 -4.91 -14.65
C THR A 329 -16.44 -4.32 -15.73
N ASP A 330 -17.02 -3.95 -16.87
CA ASP A 330 -16.35 -3.15 -17.90
C ASP A 330 -16.35 -1.65 -17.62
N GLY A 331 -16.89 -1.26 -16.47
CA GLY A 331 -17.00 0.13 -16.04
C GLY A 331 -18.28 0.83 -16.46
N THR A 332 -19.20 0.16 -17.18
CA THR A 332 -20.48 0.73 -17.57
C THR A 332 -21.55 0.59 -16.49
N VAL A 333 -22.51 1.51 -16.47
CA VAL A 333 -23.64 1.51 -15.52
C VAL A 333 -24.36 0.16 -15.50
N ASN A 334 -24.68 -0.39 -16.68
CA ASN A 334 -25.43 -1.65 -16.82
C ASN A 334 -24.64 -2.84 -16.23
N GLN A 335 -23.32 -2.92 -16.46
CA GLN A 335 -22.49 -4.01 -15.93
C GLN A 335 -22.31 -3.89 -14.41
N ILE A 336 -22.20 -2.66 -13.89
CA ILE A 336 -22.16 -2.44 -12.44
C ILE A 336 -23.46 -2.91 -11.79
N GLN A 337 -24.63 -2.55 -12.35
CA GLN A 337 -25.93 -3.00 -11.83
C GLN A 337 -26.10 -4.51 -11.91
N LYS A 338 -25.68 -5.17 -13.01
CA LYS A 338 -25.69 -6.63 -13.12
C LYS A 338 -24.79 -7.30 -12.06
N ALA A 339 -23.64 -6.72 -11.78
CA ALA A 339 -22.75 -7.19 -10.73
C ALA A 339 -23.38 -7.05 -9.34
N MET A 340 -24.05 -5.91 -9.07
CA MET A 340 -24.83 -5.70 -7.84
C MET A 340 -25.91 -6.77 -7.66
N GLU A 341 -26.69 -7.06 -8.69
CA GLU A 341 -27.73 -8.10 -8.65
C GLU A 341 -27.17 -9.48 -8.35
N LYS A 342 -26.07 -9.87 -9.00
CA LYS A 342 -25.43 -11.17 -8.79
C LYS A 342 -24.95 -11.34 -7.35
N ILE A 343 -24.27 -10.32 -6.80
CA ILE A 343 -23.80 -10.37 -5.42
C ILE A 343 -24.98 -10.43 -4.45
N CYS A 344 -26.02 -9.61 -4.67
CA CYS A 344 -27.18 -9.62 -3.80
C CYS A 344 -27.98 -10.94 -3.86
N ALA A 345 -27.96 -11.64 -4.99
CA ALA A 345 -28.66 -12.92 -5.15
C ALA A 345 -28.05 -14.07 -4.34
N ASP A 346 -26.76 -13.97 -3.99
CA ASP A 346 -26.03 -15.03 -3.26
C ASP A 346 -24.99 -14.41 -2.31
N TYR A 347 -25.45 -13.40 -1.55
CA TYR A 347 -24.60 -12.54 -0.74
C TYR A 347 -23.74 -13.31 0.26
N ASP A 348 -24.32 -14.28 0.97
CA ASP A 348 -23.64 -15.05 2.02
C ASP A 348 -22.44 -15.81 1.45
N ARG A 349 -22.59 -16.39 0.25
CA ARG A 349 -21.49 -17.07 -0.44
C ARG A 349 -20.39 -16.09 -0.85
N TYR A 350 -20.75 -14.95 -1.47
CA TYR A 350 -19.77 -13.93 -1.86
C TYR A 350 -19.02 -13.39 -0.64
N SER A 351 -19.73 -13.10 0.45
CA SER A 351 -19.15 -12.58 1.68
C SER A 351 -18.17 -13.57 2.30
N ARG A 352 -18.54 -14.84 2.43
CA ARG A 352 -17.69 -15.88 2.99
C ARG A 352 -16.45 -16.11 2.12
N ASN A 353 -16.62 -16.23 0.81
CA ASN A 353 -15.51 -16.40 -0.11
C ASN A 353 -14.54 -15.20 -0.11
N ALA A 354 -15.06 -13.98 -0.02
CA ALA A 354 -14.24 -12.78 0.11
C ALA A 354 -13.34 -12.85 1.36
N TYR A 355 -13.92 -13.21 2.51
CA TYR A 355 -13.15 -13.39 3.73
C TYR A 355 -12.11 -14.50 3.60
N GLU A 356 -12.49 -15.69 3.13
CA GLU A 356 -11.57 -16.83 2.93
C GLU A 356 -10.41 -16.47 2.00
N LYS A 357 -10.70 -15.73 0.92
CA LYS A 357 -9.69 -15.20 0.01
C LYS A 357 -8.70 -14.27 0.73
N SER A 358 -9.18 -13.43 1.64
CA SER A 358 -8.35 -12.47 2.38
C SER A 358 -7.28 -13.13 3.24
N LEU A 359 -7.51 -14.34 3.76
CA LEU A 359 -6.56 -15.08 4.61
C LEU A 359 -5.22 -15.38 3.92
N GLN A 360 -5.17 -15.32 2.60
CA GLN A 360 -3.92 -15.43 1.84
C GLN A 360 -3.01 -14.21 2.04
N PHE A 361 -3.61 -13.07 2.37
CA PHE A 361 -2.96 -11.77 2.54
C PHE A 361 -2.79 -11.38 4.01
N ASP A 362 -3.09 -12.29 4.95
CA ASP A 362 -2.87 -12.03 6.38
C ASP A 362 -1.41 -11.65 6.63
N TYR A 363 -1.21 -10.55 7.38
CA TYR A 363 0.12 -9.98 7.59
C TYR A 363 1.09 -10.98 8.23
N ARG A 364 0.61 -11.92 9.04
CA ARG A 364 1.45 -12.94 9.67
C ARG A 364 2.05 -13.86 8.61
N LYS A 365 1.24 -14.27 7.64
CA LYS A 365 1.66 -15.15 6.55
C LYS A 365 2.62 -14.43 5.60
N VAL A 366 2.24 -13.23 5.12
CA VAL A 366 3.06 -12.44 4.20
C VAL A 366 4.39 -12.06 4.83
N ASN A 367 4.36 -11.53 6.06
CA ASN A 367 5.57 -11.06 6.73
C ASN A 367 6.48 -12.19 7.22
N ARG A 368 5.94 -13.39 7.48
CA ARG A 368 6.76 -14.59 7.72
C ARG A 368 7.63 -14.92 6.50
N THR A 369 7.08 -14.81 5.29
CA THR A 369 7.84 -15.00 4.05
C THR A 369 8.94 -13.95 3.89
N ILE A 370 8.62 -12.67 4.14
CA ILE A 370 9.62 -11.60 4.09
C ILE A 370 10.72 -11.86 5.14
N PHE A 371 10.31 -12.11 6.38
CA PHE A 371 11.25 -12.31 7.49
C PHE A 371 12.16 -13.52 7.28
N SER A 372 11.64 -14.64 6.75
CA SER A 372 12.49 -15.83 6.50
C SER A 372 13.67 -15.52 5.59
N VAL A 373 13.47 -14.65 4.59
CA VAL A 373 14.55 -14.21 3.67
C VAL A 373 15.50 -13.23 4.36
N LEU A 374 14.98 -12.27 5.14
CA LEU A 374 15.82 -11.33 5.91
C LEU A 374 16.63 -12.05 6.98
N ASN A 375 16.04 -13.07 7.62
CA ASN A 375 16.64 -13.79 8.74
C ASN A 375 17.85 -14.65 8.33
N GLU A 376 18.03 -14.94 7.05
CA GLU A 376 19.29 -15.51 6.58
C GLU A 376 20.50 -14.64 6.94
N SER A 377 20.31 -13.32 7.04
CA SER A 377 21.34 -12.36 7.44
C SER A 377 21.23 -11.93 8.90
N LEU A 378 20.01 -11.81 9.44
CA LEU A 378 19.77 -11.37 10.81
C LEU A 378 20.19 -12.44 11.83
N LYS A 379 19.86 -13.71 11.55
CA LYS A 379 20.09 -14.84 12.45
C LYS A 379 19.40 -14.66 13.80
N TRP A 380 18.20 -14.03 13.79
CA TRP A 380 17.39 -13.91 14.99
C TRP A 380 16.69 -15.24 15.29
N GLU A 381 16.72 -15.65 16.53
CA GLU A 381 16.00 -16.81 17.03
C GLU A 381 14.66 -16.29 17.55
N GLY A 382 13.56 -16.90 17.13
CA GLY A 382 12.22 -16.59 17.65
C GLY A 382 11.90 -17.47 18.86
N ASN A 383 11.04 -16.96 19.72
CA ASN A 383 10.46 -17.72 20.83
C ASN A 383 9.50 -18.80 20.35
#